data_23cf1ac31fa38cdaa23c27d0cb869aae
#
_entry.id   23cf1ac31fa38cdaa23c27d0cb869aae
#
_cell.length_a   1.000
_cell.length_b   1.000
_cell.length_c   1.000
_cell.angle_alpha   90.00
_cell.angle_beta   90.00
_cell.angle_gamma   90.00
#
_symmetry.space_group_name_H-M   'P 1'
#
loop_
_entity.id
_entity.type
_entity.pdbx_description
1 polymer ?
#
loop_
_entity_poly.entity_id
_entity_poly.type
_entity_poly.pdbx_seq_one_letter_code
_entity_poly.pdbx_strand_id
1 'polypeptide(L)'
;MKRVLLNFSLLIIFSCALFIPGLSDYNSAKKHFRIGQFDVAAYHSYNSLLKKIDNKKAFDLFELSFNLATDNHNKRLSELFKISDESKWPEIVSIYKSLTQLNQYLMDLLKI
;
A
#
# COMPACT_ATOMS: atom_id res chain seq x y z
N MET A 1 -2.46 36.79 -26.14
CA MET A 1 -3.41 36.65 -25.04
C MET A 1 -4.16 35.32 -25.06
N LYS A 2 -4.62 34.80 -26.21
CA LYS A 2 -5.31 33.50 -26.27
C LYS A 2 -4.44 32.30 -25.82
N ARG A 3 -3.11 32.34 -26.03
CA ARG A 3 -2.19 31.26 -25.64
C ARG A 3 -2.00 31.17 -24.11
N VAL A 4 -2.05 32.29 -23.41
CA VAL A 4 -1.89 32.35 -21.95
C VAL A 4 -3.13 31.80 -21.25
N LEU A 5 -4.33 32.10 -21.78
CA LEU A 5 -5.60 31.58 -21.28
C LEU A 5 -5.75 30.06 -21.45
N LEU A 6 -5.28 29.52 -22.59
CA LEU A 6 -5.27 28.08 -22.86
C LEU A 6 -4.34 27.31 -21.90
N ASN A 7 -3.14 27.85 -21.63
CA ASN A 7 -2.20 27.28 -20.67
C ASN A 7 -2.75 27.32 -19.23
N PHE A 8 -3.47 28.36 -18.88
CA PHE A 8 -4.09 28.50 -17.56
C PHE A 8 -5.24 27.49 -17.39
N SER A 9 -6.06 27.26 -18.41
CA SER A 9 -7.12 26.24 -18.40
C SER A 9 -6.56 24.83 -18.28
N LEU A 10 -5.47 24.52 -18.98
CA LEU A 10 -4.77 23.23 -18.87
C LEU A 10 -4.22 23.00 -17.48
N LEU A 11 -3.64 24.01 -16.83
CA LEU A 11 -3.14 23.97 -15.45
C LEU A 11 -4.27 23.69 -14.46
N ILE A 12 -5.44 24.30 -14.64
CA ILE A 12 -6.60 24.08 -13.77
C ILE A 12 -7.15 22.67 -13.92
N ILE A 13 -7.24 22.13 -15.13
CA ILE A 13 -7.69 20.75 -15.40
C ILE A 13 -6.69 19.75 -14.78
N PHE A 14 -5.39 20.00 -14.88
CA PHE A 14 -4.36 19.17 -14.27
C PHE A 14 -4.44 19.21 -12.74
N SER A 15 -4.71 20.38 -12.15
CA SER A 15 -4.88 20.54 -10.72
C SER A 15 -6.11 19.78 -10.20
N CYS A 16 -7.21 19.80 -10.91
CA CYS A 16 -8.44 19.07 -10.54
C CYS A 16 -8.21 17.56 -10.51
N ALA A 17 -7.41 17.02 -11.45
CA ALA A 17 -7.06 15.59 -11.47
C ALA A 17 -6.20 15.18 -10.27
N LEU A 18 -5.36 16.09 -9.75
CA LEU A 18 -4.52 15.86 -8.57
C LEU A 18 -5.31 15.91 -7.26
N PHE A 19 -6.51 16.47 -7.27
CA PHE A 19 -7.35 16.61 -6.07
C PHE A 19 -8.35 15.46 -5.87
N ILE A 20 -8.28 14.39 -6.65
CA ILE A 20 -9.11 13.20 -6.40
C ILE A 20 -8.59 12.53 -5.13
N PRO A 21 -9.40 12.41 -4.05
CA PRO A 21 -8.94 11.82 -2.80
C PRO A 21 -8.42 10.40 -2.99
N GLY A 22 -7.20 10.16 -2.55
CA GLY A 22 -6.59 8.84 -2.59
C GLY A 22 -6.04 8.38 -3.93
N LEU A 23 -6.18 9.16 -5.02
CA LEU A 23 -5.69 8.75 -6.34
C LEU A 23 -4.16 8.60 -6.37
N SER A 24 -3.44 9.55 -5.79
CA SER A 24 -1.97 9.50 -5.70
C SER A 24 -1.51 8.27 -4.92
N ASP A 25 -2.17 7.98 -3.80
CA ASP A 25 -1.86 6.80 -2.99
C ASP A 25 -2.17 5.51 -3.73
N TYR A 26 -3.30 5.45 -4.43
CA TYR A 26 -3.66 4.28 -5.23
C TYR A 26 -2.65 4.04 -6.36
N ASN A 27 -2.20 5.09 -7.04
CA ASN A 27 -1.18 4.96 -8.09
C ASN A 27 0.16 4.48 -7.54
N SER A 28 0.56 4.97 -6.36
CA SER A 28 1.75 4.49 -5.66
C SER A 28 1.61 3.01 -5.27
N ALA A 29 0.44 2.61 -4.79
CA ALA A 29 0.17 1.22 -4.44
C ALA A 29 0.31 0.31 -5.66
N LYS A 30 -0.24 0.69 -6.81
CA LYS A 30 -0.11 -0.08 -8.05
C LYS A 30 1.34 -0.23 -8.48
N LYS A 31 2.11 0.85 -8.39
CA LYS A 31 3.53 0.85 -8.75
C LYS A 31 4.32 -0.15 -7.89
N HIS A 32 4.15 -0.10 -6.58
CA HIS A 32 4.84 -0.99 -5.65
C HIS A 32 4.37 -2.44 -5.79
N PHE A 33 3.09 -2.63 -6.04
CA PHE A 33 2.54 -3.97 -6.29
C PHE A 33 3.19 -4.62 -7.52
N ARG A 34 3.37 -3.87 -8.61
CA ARG A 34 3.97 -4.39 -9.86
C ARG A 34 5.41 -4.85 -9.69
N ILE A 35 6.16 -4.24 -8.76
CA ILE A 35 7.55 -4.62 -8.48
C ILE A 35 7.67 -5.60 -7.31
N GLY A 36 6.57 -6.14 -6.82
CA GLY A 36 6.55 -7.16 -5.77
C GLY A 36 6.72 -6.65 -4.36
N GLN A 37 6.64 -5.34 -4.13
CA GLN A 37 6.70 -4.74 -2.80
C GLN A 37 5.30 -4.69 -2.17
N PHE A 38 4.80 -5.84 -1.74
CA PHE A 38 3.41 -5.98 -1.31
C PHE A 38 3.12 -5.27 0.01
N ASP A 39 4.06 -5.23 0.96
CA ASP A 39 3.90 -4.46 2.20
C ASP A 39 3.69 -2.97 1.90
N VAL A 40 4.49 -2.41 1.02
CA VAL A 40 4.41 -1.01 0.62
C VAL A 40 3.13 -0.75 -0.17
N ALA A 41 2.74 -1.67 -1.04
CA ALA A 41 1.48 -1.60 -1.77
C ALA A 41 0.28 -1.61 -0.83
N ALA A 42 0.29 -2.45 0.20
CA ALA A 42 -0.74 -2.48 1.24
C ALA A 42 -0.81 -1.15 1.99
N TYR A 43 0.33 -0.58 2.35
CA TYR A 43 0.39 0.73 3.03
C TYR A 43 -0.25 1.83 2.19
N HIS A 44 0.12 1.94 0.92
CA HIS A 44 -0.42 2.98 0.04
C HIS A 44 -1.91 2.76 -0.26
N SER A 45 -2.34 1.50 -0.44
CA SER A 45 -3.76 1.18 -0.62
C SER A 45 -4.58 1.55 0.63
N TYR A 46 -4.03 1.27 1.81
CA TYR A 46 -4.60 1.67 3.09
C TYR A 46 -4.78 3.20 3.16
N ASN A 47 -3.74 3.96 2.80
CA ASN A 47 -3.82 5.42 2.78
C ASN A 47 -4.87 5.93 1.79
N SER A 48 -4.99 5.30 0.63
CA SER A 48 -6.03 5.61 -0.34
C SER A 48 -7.42 5.41 0.25
N LEU A 49 -7.62 4.30 0.98
CA LEU A 49 -8.90 3.98 1.62
C LEU A 49 -9.23 4.92 2.78
N LEU A 50 -8.23 5.41 3.53
CA LEU A 50 -8.46 6.42 4.57
C LEU A 50 -9.03 7.71 4.00
N LYS A 51 -8.64 8.06 2.78
CA LYS A 51 -9.13 9.27 2.09
C LYS A 51 -10.49 9.04 1.43
N LYS A 52 -10.75 7.83 0.94
CA LYS A 52 -12.01 7.45 0.30
C LYS A 52 -12.28 5.96 0.53
N ILE A 53 -13.02 5.65 1.57
CA ILE A 53 -13.25 4.27 2.03
C ILE A 53 -14.06 3.41 1.06
N ASP A 54 -14.92 4.03 0.25
CA ASP A 54 -15.77 3.33 -0.71
C ASP A 54 -15.07 3.05 -2.07
N ASN A 55 -13.79 3.33 -2.18
CA ASN A 55 -13.02 3.06 -3.40
C ASN A 55 -12.75 1.56 -3.54
N LYS A 56 -13.57 0.90 -4.34
CA LYS A 56 -13.46 -0.55 -4.56
C LYS A 56 -12.10 -0.98 -5.11
N LYS A 57 -11.54 -0.21 -6.05
CA LYS A 57 -10.23 -0.54 -6.65
C LYS A 57 -9.11 -0.52 -5.62
N ALA A 58 -9.12 0.46 -4.73
CA ALA A 58 -8.15 0.54 -3.64
C ALA A 58 -8.35 -0.58 -2.62
N PHE A 59 -9.60 -0.94 -2.34
CA PHE A 59 -9.93 -2.04 -1.44
C PHE A 59 -9.45 -3.38 -2.02
N ASP A 60 -9.72 -3.65 -3.29
CA ASP A 60 -9.28 -4.89 -3.95
C ASP A 60 -7.75 -4.97 -3.96
N LEU A 61 -7.07 -3.86 -4.22
CA LEU A 61 -5.60 -3.81 -4.22
C LEU A 61 -5.04 -3.99 -2.82
N PHE A 62 -5.68 -3.40 -1.80
CA PHE A 62 -5.29 -3.60 -0.40
C PHE A 62 -5.42 -5.07 0.00
N GLU A 63 -6.56 -5.69 -0.28
CA GLU A 63 -6.80 -7.09 0.05
C GLU A 63 -5.76 -8.01 -0.60
N LEU A 64 -5.52 -7.82 -1.89
CA LEU A 64 -4.54 -8.63 -2.62
C LEU A 64 -3.12 -8.42 -2.09
N SER A 65 -2.71 -7.16 -1.87
CA SER A 65 -1.39 -6.82 -1.33
C SER A 65 -1.21 -7.37 0.08
N PHE A 66 -2.22 -7.24 0.93
CA PHE A 66 -2.23 -7.76 2.30
C PHE A 66 -2.03 -9.27 2.31
N ASN A 67 -2.79 -9.99 1.50
CA ASN A 67 -2.71 -11.45 1.44
C ASN A 67 -1.35 -11.92 0.93
N LEU A 68 -0.84 -11.31 -0.13
CA LEU A 68 0.46 -11.68 -0.69
C LEU A 68 1.61 -11.34 0.26
N ALA A 69 1.56 -10.19 0.92
CA ALA A 69 2.57 -9.81 1.92
C ALA A 69 2.56 -10.78 3.10
N THR A 70 1.37 -11.11 3.62
CA THR A 70 1.21 -12.05 4.73
C THR A 70 1.74 -13.43 4.36
N ASP A 71 1.39 -13.94 3.18
CA ASP A 71 1.85 -15.25 2.72
C ASP A 71 3.36 -15.30 2.57
N ASN A 72 3.96 -14.24 2.00
CA ASN A 72 5.42 -14.16 1.85
C ASN A 72 6.13 -14.13 3.20
N HIS A 73 5.62 -13.37 4.17
CA HIS A 73 6.18 -13.33 5.52
C HIS A 73 6.06 -14.67 6.23
N ASN A 74 4.91 -15.33 6.13
CA ASN A 74 4.69 -16.63 6.76
C ASN A 74 5.60 -17.70 6.14
N LYS A 75 5.78 -17.68 4.83
CA LYS A 75 6.70 -18.58 4.15
C LYS A 75 8.14 -18.37 4.62
N ARG A 76 8.57 -17.11 4.72
CA ARG A 76 9.93 -16.79 5.20
C ARG A 76 10.12 -17.20 6.66
N LEU A 77 9.13 -16.98 7.53
CA LEU A 77 9.17 -17.44 8.92
C LEU A 77 9.35 -18.96 8.99
N SER A 78 8.60 -19.70 8.19
CA SER A 78 8.73 -21.16 8.13
C SER A 78 10.13 -21.61 7.74
N GLU A 79 10.75 -20.92 6.78
CA GLU A 79 12.13 -21.19 6.39
C GLU A 79 13.12 -20.88 7.51
N LEU A 80 12.95 -19.73 8.18
CA LEU A 80 13.84 -19.28 9.26
C LEU A 80 13.78 -20.20 10.47
N PHE A 81 12.60 -20.70 10.83
CA PHE A 81 12.46 -21.62 11.95
C PHE A 81 13.14 -22.96 11.73
N LYS A 82 13.47 -23.32 10.50
CA LYS A 82 14.25 -24.53 10.19
C LYS A 82 15.75 -24.33 10.38
N ILE A 83 16.20 -23.07 10.47
CA ILE A 83 17.62 -22.75 10.67
C ILE A 83 17.95 -22.86 12.16
N SER A 84 19.03 -23.60 12.52
CA SER A 84 19.43 -23.75 13.91
C SER A 84 20.29 -22.60 14.43
N ASP A 85 20.85 -21.77 13.54
CA ASP A 85 21.70 -20.64 13.92
C ASP A 85 20.87 -19.50 14.56
N GLU A 86 21.37 -18.97 15.66
CA GLU A 86 20.72 -17.86 16.37
C GLU A 86 20.73 -16.54 15.60
N SER A 87 21.53 -16.41 14.55
CA SER A 87 21.55 -15.23 13.69
C SER A 87 20.21 -14.95 12.98
N LYS A 88 19.29 -15.91 12.98
CA LYS A 88 17.94 -15.79 12.40
C LYS A 88 17.00 -14.83 13.15
N TRP A 89 17.23 -14.61 14.46
CA TRP A 89 16.28 -13.92 15.32
C TRP A 89 16.01 -12.46 14.92
N PRO A 90 17.01 -11.65 14.53
CA PRO A 90 16.70 -10.28 14.07
C PRO A 90 15.74 -10.22 12.89
N GLU A 91 15.87 -11.13 11.93
CA GLU A 91 14.95 -11.19 10.79
C GLU A 91 13.56 -11.66 11.22
N ILE A 92 13.46 -12.64 12.10
CA ILE A 92 12.19 -13.12 12.66
C ILE A 92 11.45 -11.96 13.33
N VAL A 93 12.13 -11.19 14.17
CA VAL A 93 11.54 -10.02 14.85
C VAL A 93 11.05 -8.99 13.83
N SER A 94 11.85 -8.71 12.80
CA SER A 94 11.49 -7.79 11.73
C SER A 94 10.21 -8.23 11.00
N ILE A 95 10.08 -9.53 10.70
CA ILE A 95 8.91 -10.09 10.03
C ILE A 95 7.67 -9.95 10.92
N TYR A 96 7.76 -10.25 12.21
CA TYR A 96 6.64 -10.07 13.13
C TYR A 96 6.19 -8.61 13.23
N LYS A 97 7.13 -7.67 13.20
CA LYS A 97 6.80 -6.24 13.15
C LYS A 97 6.03 -5.89 11.89
N SER A 98 6.45 -6.43 10.74
CA SER A 98 5.76 -6.22 9.46
C SER A 98 4.35 -6.80 9.48
N LEU A 99 4.18 -8.01 9.98
CA LEU A 99 2.86 -8.65 10.13
C LEU A 99 1.95 -7.85 11.07
N THR A 100 2.48 -7.37 12.18
CA THR A 100 1.75 -6.53 13.13
C THR A 100 1.29 -5.24 12.44
N GLN A 101 2.15 -4.62 11.65
CA GLN A 101 1.80 -3.40 10.92
C GLN A 101 0.70 -3.63 9.88
N LEU A 102 0.77 -4.72 9.13
CA LEU A 102 -0.28 -5.11 8.18
C LEU A 102 -1.62 -5.30 8.88
N ASN A 103 -1.62 -6.02 10.00
CA ASN A 103 -2.83 -6.22 10.78
C ASN A 103 -3.38 -4.92 11.35
N GLN A 104 -2.51 -3.97 11.71
CA GLN A 104 -2.94 -2.65 12.18
C GLN A 104 -3.69 -1.88 11.09
N TYR A 105 -3.23 -1.94 9.84
CA TYR A 105 -3.97 -1.33 8.72
C TYR A 105 -5.38 -1.90 8.60
N LEU A 106 -5.50 -3.22 8.68
CA LEU A 106 -6.80 -3.88 8.61
C LEU A 106 -7.71 -3.47 9.76
N MET A 107 -7.18 -3.44 10.98
CA MET A 107 -7.94 -3.05 12.18
C MET A 107 -8.42 -1.60 12.07
N ASP A 108 -7.58 -0.70 11.58
CA ASP A 108 -7.94 0.71 11.39
C ASP A 108 -9.08 0.86 10.37
N LEU A 109 -9.02 0.12 9.26
CA LEU A 109 -10.07 0.14 8.25
C LEU A 109 -11.39 -0.41 8.77
N LEU A 110 -11.36 -1.42 9.62
CA LEU A 110 -12.56 -2.02 10.23
C LEU A 110 -13.26 -1.08 11.22
N LYS A 111 -12.59 -0.06 11.73
CA LYS A 111 -13.17 0.94 12.64
C LYS A 111 -13.89 2.09 11.91
N ILE A 112 -13.71 2.22 10.63
CA ILE A 112 -14.37 3.23 9.82
C ILE A 112 -15.75 2.72 9.41
#